data_6335f7996b94ce6747acc18e7c0dd070
#
_entry.id   6335f7996b94ce6747acc18e7c0dd070
#
_cell.length_a   1.000
_cell.length_b   1.000
_cell.length_c   1.000
_cell.angle_alpha   90.00
_cell.angle_beta   90.00
_cell.angle_gamma   90.00
#
_symmetry.space_group_name_H-M   'P 1'
#
loop_
_entity.id
_entity.type
_entity.pdbx_description
1 polymer ?
#
loop_
_entity_poly.entity_id
_entity_poly.type
_entity_poly.pdbx_seq_one_letter_code
_entity_poly.pdbx_strand_id
1 'polypeptide(L)'
;MRVRTFATFCGSFALLAATPAFAQVDAKWKIHDPDRPVPPVVTPGASSTQESPGKAPSDAVVLFDGRNLDQWAAKDESPAQWKVENGYFEIVPKTGYIHTKKPFGDCQLHVEFSEPVPPRGESQERGNSGVFLMGDYEIQVLDSYDNKTYADGQASAVYGQYPPLVNPARPPGQWQTYDIVFHGPRFDPQGKLLRPARVTVFFNGVLVQDNVELTGPTANKARPPYKPGADKAPLALQDHDNPVRFRNIWIREL
;
A
#
# COMPACT_ATOMS: atom_id res chain seq x y z
N MET A 1 32.80 -62.48 -24.73
CA MET A 1 33.17 -61.24 -24.03
C MET A 1 32.48 -60.09 -24.74
N ARG A 2 31.34 -59.59 -24.23
CA ARG A 2 30.53 -58.54 -24.84
C ARG A 2 30.81 -57.25 -24.07
N VAL A 3 31.39 -56.25 -24.73
CA VAL A 3 31.63 -54.93 -24.21
C VAL A 3 30.32 -54.14 -24.30
N ARG A 4 29.83 -53.64 -23.18
CA ARG A 4 28.68 -52.72 -23.14
C ARG A 4 29.22 -51.29 -23.09
N THR A 5 28.94 -50.52 -24.14
CA THR A 5 29.22 -49.08 -24.20
C THR A 5 28.12 -48.32 -23.46
N PHE A 6 28.49 -47.58 -22.40
CA PHE A 6 27.58 -46.64 -21.74
C PHE A 6 27.65 -45.29 -22.46
N ALA A 7 26.53 -44.84 -23.00
CA ALA A 7 26.40 -43.51 -23.54
C ALA A 7 26.01 -42.54 -22.40
N THR A 8 26.89 -41.59 -22.10
CA THR A 8 26.64 -40.50 -21.12
C THR A 8 25.85 -39.40 -21.82
N PHE A 9 24.61 -39.20 -21.43
CA PHE A 9 23.78 -38.09 -21.88
C PHE A 9 24.12 -36.86 -21.01
N CYS A 10 24.84 -35.90 -21.60
CA CYS A 10 25.08 -34.59 -21.01
C CYS A 10 23.89 -33.69 -21.34
N GLY A 11 22.95 -33.58 -20.39
CA GLY A 11 21.83 -32.64 -20.48
C GLY A 11 22.32 -31.22 -20.17
N SER A 12 22.42 -30.37 -21.19
CA SER A 12 22.68 -28.94 -21.00
C SER A 12 21.44 -28.27 -20.38
N PHE A 13 21.49 -27.94 -19.11
CA PHE A 13 20.52 -27.05 -18.46
C PHE A 13 20.82 -25.61 -18.90
N ALA A 14 20.01 -25.06 -19.79
CA ALA A 14 20.01 -23.63 -20.06
C ALA A 14 19.38 -22.91 -18.89
N LEU A 15 20.18 -22.21 -18.06
CA LEU A 15 19.70 -21.23 -17.10
C LEU A 15 19.09 -20.06 -17.89
N LEU A 16 17.78 -19.98 -17.96
CA LEU A 16 17.09 -18.76 -18.35
C LEU A 16 17.24 -17.76 -17.18
N ALA A 17 18.20 -16.85 -17.30
CA ALA A 17 18.29 -15.70 -16.42
C ALA A 17 17.06 -14.81 -16.65
N ALA A 18 16.15 -14.74 -15.69
CA ALA A 18 15.07 -13.75 -15.67
C ALA A 18 15.69 -12.38 -15.51
N THR A 19 15.79 -11.61 -16.59
CA THR A 19 16.15 -10.20 -16.53
C THR A 19 15.04 -9.43 -15.82
N PRO A 20 15.37 -8.51 -14.88
CA PRO A 20 14.37 -7.66 -14.27
C PRO A 20 13.68 -6.86 -15.40
N ALA A 21 12.35 -6.88 -15.42
CA ALA A 21 11.55 -6.07 -16.33
C ALA A 21 11.65 -4.60 -15.90
N PHE A 22 12.72 -3.93 -16.29
CA PHE A 22 12.71 -2.47 -16.36
C PHE A 22 11.71 -2.07 -17.45
N ALA A 23 11.03 -0.94 -17.28
CA ALA A 23 10.15 -0.38 -18.30
C ALA A 23 10.96 -0.28 -19.61
N GLN A 24 10.71 -1.21 -20.51
CA GLN A 24 11.44 -1.30 -21.78
C GLN A 24 10.76 -0.34 -22.75
N VAL A 25 11.58 0.47 -23.43
CA VAL A 25 11.07 1.31 -24.51
C VAL A 25 10.36 0.41 -25.52
N ASP A 26 9.10 0.70 -25.82
CA ASP A 26 8.33 -0.05 -26.83
C ASP A 26 8.96 0.18 -28.21
N ALA A 27 9.77 -0.77 -28.66
CA ALA A 27 10.52 -0.72 -29.91
C ALA A 27 9.60 -0.71 -31.16
N LYS A 28 8.32 -0.92 -31.01
CA LYS A 28 7.32 -0.80 -32.07
C LYS A 28 7.21 0.63 -32.61
N TRP A 29 7.51 1.64 -31.77
CA TRP A 29 7.40 3.04 -32.11
C TRP A 29 8.78 3.64 -32.42
N LYS A 30 8.87 4.43 -33.48
CA LYS A 30 10.06 5.24 -33.78
C LYS A 30 10.18 6.39 -32.78
N ILE A 31 11.37 6.95 -32.65
CA ILE A 31 11.57 8.22 -31.92
C ILE A 31 10.75 9.30 -32.64
N HIS A 32 9.95 10.03 -31.87
CA HIS A 32 9.05 11.09 -32.37
C HIS A 32 8.02 10.61 -33.39
N ASP A 33 7.58 9.34 -33.28
CA ASP A 33 6.55 8.78 -34.16
C ASP A 33 5.22 9.51 -33.95
N PRO A 34 4.66 10.19 -35.00
CA PRO A 34 3.44 10.97 -34.86
C PRO A 34 2.20 10.08 -34.66
N ASP A 35 2.27 8.79 -35.02
CA ASP A 35 1.17 7.83 -34.88
C ASP A 35 1.16 7.15 -33.51
N ARG A 36 2.18 7.40 -32.68
CA ARG A 36 2.22 6.86 -31.32
C ARG A 36 1.11 7.49 -30.48
N PRO A 37 0.25 6.67 -29.80
CA PRO A 37 -0.83 7.18 -28.95
C PRO A 37 -0.31 8.18 -27.91
N VAL A 38 -0.96 9.33 -27.84
CA VAL A 38 -0.68 10.31 -26.78
C VAL A 38 -1.25 9.84 -25.42
N PRO A 39 -0.65 10.26 -24.29
CA PRO A 39 -1.19 9.97 -22.99
C PRO A 39 -2.64 10.48 -22.82
N PRO A 40 -3.51 9.76 -22.10
CA PRO A 40 -4.83 10.27 -21.79
C PRO A 40 -4.76 11.56 -20.97
N VAL A 41 -5.67 12.48 -21.21
CA VAL A 41 -5.77 13.72 -20.44
C VAL A 41 -6.49 13.45 -19.14
N VAL A 42 -5.83 13.78 -18.01
CA VAL A 42 -6.38 13.68 -16.67
C VAL A 42 -6.38 15.07 -16.05
N THR A 43 -7.50 15.50 -15.47
CA THR A 43 -7.53 16.72 -14.66
C THR A 43 -6.81 16.43 -13.35
N PRO A 44 -5.74 17.18 -13.00
CA PRO A 44 -5.02 16.95 -11.76
C PRO A 44 -5.91 17.22 -10.54
N GLY A 45 -5.61 16.55 -9.44
CA GLY A 45 -6.19 16.86 -8.15
C GLY A 45 -5.72 18.22 -7.61
N ALA A 46 -6.19 18.57 -6.41
CA ALA A 46 -5.70 19.70 -5.66
C ALA A 46 -5.10 19.24 -4.33
N SER A 47 -4.01 19.88 -3.92
CA SER A 47 -3.36 19.58 -2.64
C SER A 47 -4.26 19.91 -1.45
N SER A 48 -4.16 19.13 -0.40
CA SER A 48 -4.82 19.38 0.88
C SER A 48 -4.04 20.40 1.72
N THR A 49 -4.76 21.06 2.63
CA THR A 49 -4.21 21.83 3.73
C THR A 49 -4.64 21.21 5.06
N GLN A 50 -4.21 21.78 6.18
CA GLN A 50 -4.67 21.33 7.51
C GLN A 50 -6.19 21.58 7.68
N GLU A 51 -6.71 22.64 7.09
CA GLU A 51 -8.11 23.09 7.23
C GLU A 51 -9.05 22.43 6.22
N SER A 52 -8.53 22.04 5.03
CA SER A 52 -9.38 21.55 3.95
C SER A 52 -8.76 20.38 3.22
N PRO A 53 -9.53 19.31 2.95
CA PRO A 53 -9.07 18.25 2.06
C PRO A 53 -8.90 18.76 0.63
N GLY A 54 -7.96 18.16 -0.08
CA GLY A 54 -7.73 18.38 -1.50
C GLY A 54 -8.82 17.73 -2.38
N LYS A 55 -8.50 17.63 -3.67
CA LYS A 55 -9.36 16.94 -4.65
C LYS A 55 -8.60 15.80 -5.31
N ALA A 56 -9.29 14.70 -5.50
CA ALA A 56 -8.77 13.58 -6.28
C ALA A 56 -8.57 13.95 -7.76
N PRO A 57 -7.60 13.34 -8.47
CA PRO A 57 -7.53 13.39 -9.93
C PRO A 57 -8.80 12.83 -10.58
N SER A 58 -9.10 13.28 -11.82
CA SER A 58 -10.36 12.93 -12.49
C SER A 58 -10.54 11.45 -12.84
N ASP A 59 -9.44 10.69 -12.87
CA ASP A 59 -9.41 9.24 -13.14
C ASP A 59 -9.28 8.39 -11.86
N ALA A 60 -9.33 9.01 -10.68
CA ALA A 60 -9.31 8.31 -9.41
C ALA A 60 -10.70 7.80 -8.99
N VAL A 61 -10.70 6.67 -8.32
CA VAL A 61 -11.83 6.18 -7.54
C VAL A 61 -11.76 6.83 -6.16
N VAL A 62 -12.77 7.61 -5.80
CA VAL A 62 -12.87 8.23 -4.48
C VAL A 62 -13.41 7.19 -3.50
N LEU A 63 -12.62 6.85 -2.50
CA LEU A 63 -12.97 5.88 -1.47
C LEU A 63 -13.62 6.54 -0.25
N PHE A 64 -13.29 7.82 0.00
CA PHE A 64 -13.95 8.64 1.01
C PHE A 64 -13.84 10.13 0.68
N ASP A 65 -14.97 10.79 0.58
CA ASP A 65 -15.11 12.22 0.25
C ASP A 65 -15.63 13.08 1.42
N GLY A 66 -15.67 12.51 2.62
CA GLY A 66 -16.17 13.18 3.82
C GLY A 66 -17.64 12.92 4.17
N ARG A 67 -18.38 12.08 3.41
CA ARG A 67 -19.84 11.95 3.54
C ARG A 67 -20.28 10.65 4.19
N ASN A 68 -19.81 9.52 3.70
CA ASN A 68 -20.25 8.19 4.15
C ASN A 68 -19.20 7.11 3.91
N LEU A 69 -19.43 5.92 4.43
CA LEU A 69 -18.58 4.74 4.27
C LEU A 69 -19.12 3.75 3.21
N ASP A 70 -19.87 4.21 2.23
CA ASP A 70 -20.52 3.34 1.22
C ASP A 70 -19.54 2.49 0.42
N GLN A 71 -18.27 2.92 0.29
CA GLN A 71 -17.20 2.16 -0.37
C GLN A 71 -16.54 1.12 0.54
N TRP A 72 -16.92 1.09 1.84
CA TRP A 72 -16.29 0.28 2.87
C TRP A 72 -17.27 -0.71 3.48
N ALA A 73 -16.75 -1.83 3.97
CA ALA A 73 -17.47 -2.85 4.71
C ALA A 73 -16.65 -3.30 5.92
N ALA A 74 -17.31 -3.84 6.94
CA ALA A 74 -16.66 -4.58 8.02
C ALA A 74 -16.23 -5.97 7.52
N LYS A 75 -15.42 -6.68 8.31
CA LYS A 75 -14.85 -7.98 7.94
C LYS A 75 -15.90 -9.05 7.55
N ASP A 76 -17.10 -8.96 8.11
CA ASP A 76 -18.24 -9.85 7.83
C ASP A 76 -19.16 -9.35 6.72
N GLU A 77 -18.70 -8.41 5.92
CA GLU A 77 -19.42 -7.73 4.83
C GLU A 77 -20.60 -6.85 5.32
N SER A 78 -20.81 -6.70 6.60
CA SER A 78 -21.78 -5.76 7.16
C SER A 78 -21.32 -4.30 6.94
N PRO A 79 -22.21 -3.30 7.09
CA PRO A 79 -21.81 -1.89 7.02
C PRO A 79 -20.70 -1.56 8.02
N ALA A 80 -19.67 -0.84 7.57
CA ALA A 80 -18.61 -0.33 8.42
C ALA A 80 -19.18 0.55 9.54
N GLN A 81 -18.73 0.34 10.80
CA GLN A 81 -19.29 1.00 12.00
C GLN A 81 -18.45 2.17 12.50
N TRP A 82 -17.44 2.59 11.73
CA TRP A 82 -16.64 3.75 12.10
C TRP A 82 -17.44 5.04 11.98
N LYS A 83 -17.15 6.01 12.84
CA LYS A 83 -17.95 7.23 12.97
C LYS A 83 -17.60 8.23 11.88
N VAL A 84 -18.58 8.68 11.09
CA VAL A 84 -18.40 9.75 10.09
C VAL A 84 -18.91 11.07 10.69
N GLU A 85 -18.05 12.07 10.70
CA GLU A 85 -18.40 13.44 11.10
C GLU A 85 -17.42 14.46 10.53
N ASN A 86 -17.84 15.71 10.38
CA ASN A 86 -16.96 16.85 10.02
C ASN A 86 -16.02 16.61 8.83
N GLY A 87 -16.43 15.80 7.85
CA GLY A 87 -15.63 15.53 6.65
C GLY A 87 -14.53 14.46 6.83
N TYR A 88 -14.50 13.77 7.96
CA TYR A 88 -13.63 12.62 8.21
C TYR A 88 -14.43 11.45 8.79
N PHE A 89 -13.85 10.28 8.83
CA PHE A 89 -14.30 9.20 9.71
C PHE A 89 -13.24 8.88 10.76
N GLU A 90 -13.69 8.40 11.92
CA GLU A 90 -12.87 8.06 13.06
C GLU A 90 -13.09 6.61 13.44
N ILE A 91 -12.01 5.90 13.74
CA ILE A 91 -12.07 4.53 14.25
C ILE A 91 -12.91 4.51 15.52
N VAL A 92 -13.91 3.64 15.54
CA VAL A 92 -14.61 3.25 16.78
C VAL A 92 -13.91 2.01 17.32
N PRO A 93 -13.19 2.11 18.44
CA PRO A 93 -12.38 1.01 18.96
C PRO A 93 -13.21 -0.27 19.18
N LYS A 94 -12.61 -1.42 18.83
CA LYS A 94 -13.20 -2.77 18.96
C LYS A 94 -14.34 -3.08 17.99
N THR A 95 -14.55 -2.28 16.96
CA THR A 95 -15.48 -2.61 15.87
C THR A 95 -14.80 -3.38 14.74
N GLY A 96 -13.47 -3.48 14.78
CA GLY A 96 -12.67 -4.23 13.84
C GLY A 96 -12.27 -3.43 12.59
N TYR A 97 -11.47 -4.07 11.75
CA TYR A 97 -10.99 -3.51 10.49
C TYR A 97 -12.15 -3.25 9.54
N ILE A 98 -11.97 -2.22 8.70
CA ILE A 98 -12.82 -2.01 7.52
C ILE A 98 -12.01 -2.23 6.25
N HIS A 99 -12.67 -2.67 5.19
CA HIS A 99 -12.03 -2.88 3.89
C HIS A 99 -12.89 -2.32 2.75
N THR A 100 -12.25 -2.04 1.62
CA THR A 100 -12.97 -1.58 0.44
C THR A 100 -13.79 -2.71 -0.17
N LYS A 101 -15.03 -2.42 -0.60
CA LYS A 101 -15.89 -3.38 -1.31
C LYS A 101 -15.31 -3.77 -2.67
N LYS A 102 -14.63 -2.83 -3.34
CA LYS A 102 -13.92 -3.08 -4.60
C LYS A 102 -12.49 -3.54 -4.29
N PRO A 103 -12.00 -4.63 -4.92
CA PRO A 103 -10.60 -5.02 -4.83
C PRO A 103 -9.72 -4.16 -5.75
N PHE A 104 -8.46 -3.93 -5.33
CA PHE A 104 -7.44 -3.20 -6.07
C PHE A 104 -6.12 -3.99 -6.10
N GLY A 105 -5.33 -3.78 -7.16
CA GLY A 105 -3.99 -4.34 -7.33
C GLY A 105 -2.94 -3.24 -7.40
N ASP A 106 -2.20 -3.17 -8.52
CA ASP A 106 -1.24 -2.08 -8.77
C ASP A 106 -1.99 -0.74 -8.72
N CYS A 107 -1.49 0.20 -7.91
CA CYS A 107 -2.22 1.44 -7.68
C CYS A 107 -1.34 2.61 -7.22
N GLN A 108 -1.86 3.82 -7.43
CA GLN A 108 -1.51 5.01 -6.67
C GLN A 108 -2.62 5.25 -5.65
N LEU A 109 -2.28 5.33 -4.38
CA LEU A 109 -3.20 5.55 -3.27
C LEU A 109 -2.82 6.81 -2.52
N HIS A 110 -3.82 7.62 -2.21
CA HIS A 110 -3.70 8.77 -1.32
C HIS A 110 -4.57 8.56 -0.09
N VAL A 111 -3.99 8.79 1.09
CA VAL A 111 -4.68 8.68 2.38
C VAL A 111 -4.25 9.83 3.28
N GLU A 112 -5.22 10.54 3.86
CA GLU A 112 -4.95 11.49 4.93
C GLU A 112 -5.45 10.92 6.25
N PHE A 113 -4.64 11.06 7.29
CA PHE A 113 -4.98 10.60 8.64
C PHE A 113 -4.53 11.60 9.70
N SER A 114 -5.12 11.51 10.88
CA SER A 114 -4.74 12.33 12.03
C SER A 114 -4.87 11.51 13.31
N GLU A 115 -3.83 11.52 14.10
CA GLU A 115 -3.76 10.81 15.37
C GLU A 115 -4.51 11.56 16.46
N PRO A 116 -5.01 10.86 17.50
CA PRO A 116 -5.81 11.46 18.57
C PRO A 116 -5.08 12.54 19.36
N VAL A 117 -5.82 13.56 19.78
CA VAL A 117 -5.39 14.60 20.73
C VAL A 117 -6.30 14.59 21.95
N PRO A 118 -5.75 14.59 23.18
CA PRO A 118 -4.33 14.44 23.51
C PRO A 118 -3.81 13.05 23.15
N PRO A 119 -2.48 12.91 22.87
CA PRO A 119 -1.91 11.60 22.62
C PRO A 119 -2.07 10.70 23.86
N ARG A 120 -2.34 9.42 23.62
CA ARG A 120 -2.53 8.43 24.69
C ARG A 120 -1.60 7.25 24.45
N GLY A 121 -1.01 6.71 25.52
CA GLY A 121 -0.05 5.62 25.44
C GLY A 121 1.32 6.05 25.00
N GLU A 122 2.19 5.07 24.81
CA GLU A 122 3.57 5.21 24.36
C GLU A 122 3.87 4.14 23.31
N SER A 123 4.93 4.33 22.55
CA SER A 123 5.39 3.36 21.55
C SER A 123 4.24 2.96 20.59
N GLN A 124 3.95 1.67 20.46
CA GLN A 124 2.92 1.11 19.56
C GLN A 124 1.48 1.28 20.08
N GLU A 125 1.27 1.79 21.27
CA GLU A 125 -0.06 2.08 21.80
C GLU A 125 -0.55 3.48 21.42
N ARG A 126 0.30 4.30 20.80
CA ARG A 126 0.04 5.71 20.56
C ARG A 126 -0.41 5.98 19.14
N GLY A 127 -1.71 6.22 18.92
CA GLY A 127 -2.28 6.55 17.62
C GLY A 127 -2.07 5.46 16.55
N ASN A 128 -2.15 4.20 16.96
CA ASN A 128 -1.85 3.06 16.09
C ASN A 128 -3.02 2.71 15.17
N SER A 129 -2.70 2.47 13.93
CA SER A 129 -3.55 1.92 12.87
C SER A 129 -2.65 1.38 11.75
N GLY A 130 -3.21 0.99 10.61
CA GLY A 130 -2.47 0.53 9.43
C GLY A 130 -3.26 0.67 8.15
N VAL A 131 -2.55 0.94 7.05
CA VAL A 131 -3.09 0.90 5.69
C VAL A 131 -2.60 -0.40 5.05
N PHE A 132 -3.52 -1.35 4.82
CA PHE A 132 -3.21 -2.67 4.28
C PHE A 132 -3.52 -2.73 2.79
N LEU A 133 -2.48 -2.66 1.98
CA LEU A 133 -2.56 -2.86 0.53
C LEU A 133 -2.87 -4.32 0.23
N MET A 134 -3.90 -4.59 -0.58
CA MET A 134 -4.42 -5.94 -0.85
C MET A 134 -4.77 -6.74 0.42
N GLY A 135 -5.02 -6.05 1.56
CA GLY A 135 -5.34 -6.69 2.84
C GLY A 135 -4.15 -7.35 3.57
N ASP A 136 -2.99 -7.42 2.95
CA ASP A 136 -1.84 -8.21 3.44
C ASP A 136 -0.56 -7.38 3.68
N TYR A 137 -0.43 -6.22 3.04
CA TYR A 137 0.81 -5.43 3.03
C TYR A 137 0.61 -4.11 3.76
N GLU A 138 1.00 -4.07 5.02
CA GLU A 138 0.78 -2.93 5.89
C GLU A 138 1.81 -1.84 5.72
N ILE A 139 1.33 -0.62 5.48
CA ILE A 139 2.04 0.63 5.72
C ILE A 139 1.53 1.15 7.07
N GLN A 140 2.43 1.18 8.04
CA GLN A 140 2.12 1.52 9.42
C GLN A 140 1.58 2.94 9.56
N VAL A 141 0.50 3.10 10.33
CA VAL A 141 0.01 4.37 10.86
C VAL A 141 0.30 4.40 12.36
N LEU A 142 0.98 5.45 12.81
CA LEU A 142 1.36 5.63 14.20
C LEU A 142 1.58 7.11 14.49
N ASP A 143 1.28 7.57 15.69
CA ASP A 143 1.82 8.84 16.16
C ASP A 143 3.31 8.67 16.46
N SER A 144 4.14 8.98 15.46
CA SER A 144 5.60 8.90 15.53
C SER A 144 6.26 10.24 15.90
N TYR A 145 5.47 11.28 16.21
CA TYR A 145 5.99 12.57 16.65
C TYR A 145 6.44 12.49 18.11
N ASP A 146 7.72 12.70 18.38
CA ASP A 146 8.33 12.58 19.72
C ASP A 146 7.90 11.28 20.44
N ASN A 147 7.84 10.17 19.69
CA ASN A 147 7.43 8.87 20.22
C ASN A 147 8.49 7.82 19.92
N LYS A 148 9.10 7.27 20.98
CA LYS A 148 10.13 6.24 20.85
C LYS A 148 9.49 4.86 20.67
N THR A 149 9.81 4.20 19.55
CA THR A 149 9.38 2.83 19.26
C THR A 149 10.44 2.12 18.40
N TYR A 150 10.23 0.84 18.07
CA TYR A 150 11.11 0.12 17.15
C TYR A 150 10.99 0.66 15.71
N ALA A 151 12.12 0.69 15.00
CA ALA A 151 12.24 1.41 13.73
C ALA A 151 11.31 0.90 12.63
N ASP A 152 11.11 -0.43 12.53
CA ASP A 152 10.24 -1.08 11.54
C ASP A 152 8.77 -1.13 11.95
N GLY A 153 8.37 -0.40 12.99
CA GLY A 153 7.01 -0.11 13.40
C GLY A 153 6.71 1.39 13.52
N GLN A 154 7.59 2.26 13.04
CA GLN A 154 7.35 3.70 12.91
C GLN A 154 6.25 3.98 11.86
N ALA A 155 5.62 5.15 11.92
CA ALA A 155 4.73 5.61 10.84
C ALA A 155 5.43 5.47 9.47
N SER A 156 4.71 4.99 8.46
CA SER A 156 5.19 4.71 7.11
C SER A 156 6.23 3.57 6.96
N ALA A 157 6.52 2.82 8.01
CA ALA A 157 7.24 1.55 7.87
C ALA A 157 6.43 0.56 6.99
N VAL A 158 7.11 -0.26 6.20
CA VAL A 158 6.57 -1.55 5.80
C VAL A 158 6.68 -2.44 7.03
N TYR A 159 5.57 -2.62 7.74
CA TYR A 159 5.56 -3.14 9.12
C TYR A 159 6.35 -4.44 9.29
N GLY A 160 7.30 -4.43 10.22
CA GLY A 160 8.17 -5.57 10.52
C GLY A 160 9.17 -5.95 9.42
N GLN A 161 9.25 -5.18 8.32
CA GLN A 161 10.17 -5.43 7.21
C GLN A 161 11.18 -4.30 7.02
N TYR A 162 10.70 -3.06 6.77
CA TYR A 162 11.57 -1.92 6.48
C TYR A 162 11.17 -0.69 7.30
N PRO A 163 12.08 -0.10 8.06
CA PRO A 163 11.86 1.20 8.66
C PRO A 163 11.75 2.29 7.56
N PRO A 164 11.08 3.42 7.83
CA PRO A 164 11.15 4.55 6.93
C PRO A 164 12.56 5.15 6.87
N LEU A 165 12.91 5.76 5.73
CA LEU A 165 14.21 6.43 5.54
C LEU A 165 14.40 7.60 6.50
N VAL A 166 13.32 8.32 6.80
CA VAL A 166 13.26 9.46 7.73
C VAL A 166 11.89 9.51 8.39
N ASN A 167 11.75 10.27 9.47
CA ASN A 167 10.47 10.47 10.17
C ASN A 167 9.96 11.92 9.97
N PRO A 168 9.10 12.21 8.98
CA PRO A 168 8.53 13.54 8.75
C PRO A 168 7.17 13.73 9.44
N ALA A 169 6.87 13.00 10.53
CA ALA A 169 5.62 13.09 11.25
C ALA A 169 5.38 14.51 11.80
N ARG A 170 4.16 15.00 11.63
CA ARG A 170 3.67 16.22 12.29
C ARG A 170 3.12 15.88 13.68
N PRO A 171 2.98 16.88 14.57
CA PRO A 171 2.33 16.66 15.86
C PRO A 171 0.94 16.01 15.74
N PRO A 172 0.52 15.18 16.73
CA PRO A 172 -0.82 14.58 16.74
C PRO A 172 -1.91 15.65 16.65
N GLY A 173 -3.03 15.32 16.03
CA GLY A 173 -4.12 16.24 15.72
C GLY A 173 -3.93 17.02 14.41
N GLN A 174 -2.72 17.08 13.85
CA GLN A 174 -2.50 17.58 12.50
C GLN A 174 -2.74 16.47 11.47
N TRP A 175 -3.21 16.86 10.28
CA TRP A 175 -3.38 15.94 9.18
C TRP A 175 -2.04 15.54 8.59
N GLN A 176 -1.82 14.27 8.55
CA GLN A 176 -0.72 13.58 7.90
C GLN A 176 -1.18 13.09 6.52
N THR A 177 -0.24 12.88 5.61
CA THR A 177 -0.55 12.45 4.24
C THR A 177 0.34 11.30 3.84
N TYR A 178 -0.25 10.21 3.36
CA TYR A 178 0.45 9.19 2.60
C TYR A 178 0.08 9.28 1.11
N ASP A 179 1.11 9.34 0.26
CA ASP A 179 1.01 9.08 -1.17
C ASP A 179 1.83 7.81 -1.46
N ILE A 180 1.14 6.76 -1.90
CA ILE A 180 1.68 5.41 -2.04
C ILE A 180 1.58 4.97 -3.49
N VAL A 181 2.68 4.48 -4.07
CA VAL A 181 2.68 3.71 -5.32
C VAL A 181 2.96 2.26 -4.97
N PHE A 182 2.02 1.38 -5.29
CA PHE A 182 2.10 -0.04 -4.97
C PHE A 182 1.99 -0.89 -6.22
N HIS A 183 2.84 -1.89 -6.30
CA HIS A 183 2.76 -2.98 -7.27
C HIS A 183 2.61 -4.29 -6.54
N GLY A 184 1.48 -4.97 -6.73
CA GLY A 184 1.18 -6.26 -6.12
C GLY A 184 2.10 -7.37 -6.62
N PRO A 185 2.20 -8.48 -5.89
CA PRO A 185 2.95 -9.65 -6.34
C PRO A 185 2.28 -10.26 -7.57
N ARG A 186 3.06 -10.98 -8.37
CA ARG A 186 2.54 -11.73 -9.51
C ARG A 186 3.01 -13.18 -9.44
N PHE A 187 2.10 -14.08 -9.76
CA PHE A 187 2.35 -15.51 -9.75
C PHE A 187 2.06 -16.11 -11.13
N ASP A 188 2.75 -17.19 -11.46
CA ASP A 188 2.37 -17.98 -12.61
C ASP A 188 1.15 -18.90 -12.30
N PRO A 189 0.56 -19.56 -13.32
CA PRO A 189 -0.56 -20.47 -13.10
C PRO A 189 -0.26 -21.67 -12.18
N GLN A 190 1.01 -21.97 -11.92
CA GLN A 190 1.46 -23.02 -11.01
C GLN A 190 1.69 -22.50 -9.59
N GLY A 191 1.47 -21.19 -9.35
CA GLY A 191 1.62 -20.56 -8.04
C GLY A 191 3.05 -20.17 -7.69
N LYS A 192 3.99 -20.20 -8.65
CA LYS A 192 5.35 -19.70 -8.44
C LYS A 192 5.36 -18.17 -8.51
N LEU A 193 6.03 -17.55 -7.54
CA LEU A 193 6.23 -16.11 -7.54
C LEU A 193 7.08 -15.68 -8.77
N LEU A 194 6.51 -14.83 -9.62
CA LEU A 194 7.17 -14.20 -10.76
C LEU A 194 7.77 -12.86 -10.42
N ARG A 195 7.05 -12.07 -9.61
CA ARG A 195 7.46 -10.75 -9.17
C ARG A 195 6.96 -10.51 -7.74
N PRO A 196 7.81 -10.14 -6.78
CA PRO A 196 7.40 -9.71 -5.46
C PRO A 196 6.64 -8.38 -5.51
N ALA A 197 5.89 -8.07 -4.46
CA ALA A 197 5.29 -6.75 -4.29
C ALA A 197 6.37 -5.68 -4.09
N ARG A 198 6.08 -4.45 -4.55
CA ARG A 198 6.94 -3.28 -4.38
C ARG A 198 6.14 -2.07 -3.95
N VAL A 199 6.74 -1.23 -3.13
CA VAL A 199 6.09 -0.03 -2.65
C VAL A 199 7.03 1.17 -2.63
N THR A 200 6.49 2.32 -3.03
CA THR A 200 7.08 3.64 -2.79
C THR A 200 6.10 4.44 -1.95
N VAL A 201 6.57 5.07 -0.89
CA VAL A 201 5.74 5.88 0.02
C VAL A 201 6.34 7.25 0.19
N PHE A 202 5.49 8.27 0.02
CA PHE A 202 5.75 9.63 0.48
C PHE A 202 4.90 9.88 1.72
N PHE A 203 5.54 10.34 2.79
CA PHE A 203 4.88 10.75 4.01
C PHE A 203 5.04 12.26 4.18
N ASN A 204 3.93 13.00 4.21
CA ASN A 204 3.93 14.48 4.23
C ASN A 204 4.78 15.09 3.11
N GLY A 205 4.77 14.48 1.92
CA GLY A 205 5.55 14.91 0.76
C GLY A 205 7.03 14.50 0.78
N VAL A 206 7.50 13.81 1.83
CA VAL A 206 8.89 13.33 1.95
C VAL A 206 8.96 11.84 1.59
N LEU A 207 9.91 11.46 0.74
CA LEU A 207 10.14 10.05 0.36
C LEU A 207 10.63 9.27 1.58
N VAL A 208 9.89 8.23 1.96
CA VAL A 208 10.20 7.39 3.14
C VAL A 208 10.39 5.91 2.79
N GLN A 209 9.83 5.44 1.68
CA GLN A 209 10.11 4.12 1.10
C GLN A 209 10.34 4.31 -0.40
N ASP A 210 11.49 3.87 -0.92
CA ASP A 210 11.88 4.05 -2.32
C ASP A 210 11.87 2.72 -3.07
N ASN A 211 10.75 2.39 -3.70
CA ASN A 211 10.57 1.19 -4.53
C ASN A 211 11.08 -0.10 -3.84
N VAL A 212 10.83 -0.21 -2.53
CA VAL A 212 11.29 -1.35 -1.74
C VAL A 212 10.54 -2.62 -2.14
N GLU A 213 11.26 -3.73 -2.20
CA GLU A 213 10.71 -5.05 -2.48
C GLU A 213 10.28 -5.72 -1.19
N LEU A 214 9.00 -6.06 -1.06
CA LEU A 214 8.46 -6.72 0.12
C LEU A 214 8.89 -8.18 0.15
N THR A 215 9.06 -8.74 1.34
CA THR A 215 9.48 -10.14 1.53
C THR A 215 8.31 -11.12 1.63
N GLY A 216 7.08 -10.61 1.56
CA GLY A 216 5.81 -11.33 1.72
C GLY A 216 4.81 -10.47 2.49
N PRO A 217 3.66 -11.01 2.93
CA PRO A 217 2.72 -10.33 3.81
C PRO A 217 3.40 -9.79 5.08
N THR A 218 2.91 -8.66 5.59
CA THR A 218 3.36 -8.11 6.87
C THR A 218 2.70 -8.84 8.03
N ALA A 219 3.43 -9.05 9.12
CA ALA A 219 2.88 -9.70 10.30
C ALA A 219 3.66 -9.31 11.57
N ASN A 220 2.96 -9.33 12.71
CA ASN A 220 3.61 -9.07 14.00
C ASN A 220 4.65 -10.16 14.32
N LYS A 221 5.90 -9.74 14.49
CA LYS A 221 7.06 -10.62 14.84
C LYS A 221 7.29 -11.80 13.89
N ALA A 222 6.81 -11.71 12.64
CA ALA A 222 6.99 -12.75 11.64
C ALA A 222 7.19 -12.16 10.24
N ARG A 223 7.79 -12.93 9.35
CA ARG A 223 7.92 -12.65 7.91
C ARG A 223 7.39 -13.84 7.12
N PRO A 224 6.07 -13.96 6.99
CA PRO A 224 5.48 -15.07 6.25
C PRO A 224 5.89 -14.99 4.77
N PRO A 225 6.11 -16.17 4.12
CA PRO A 225 6.42 -16.20 2.70
C PRO A 225 5.20 -15.80 1.87
N TYR A 226 5.44 -15.40 0.63
CA TYR A 226 4.39 -15.21 -0.35
C TYR A 226 3.55 -16.47 -0.54
N LYS A 227 2.26 -16.26 -0.73
CA LYS A 227 1.31 -17.30 -1.13
C LYS A 227 0.59 -16.86 -2.40
N PRO A 228 0.34 -17.77 -3.36
CA PRO A 228 -0.46 -17.46 -4.53
C PRO A 228 -1.82 -16.91 -4.13
N GLY A 229 -2.26 -15.88 -4.83
CA GLY A 229 -3.53 -15.21 -4.60
C GLY A 229 -4.02 -14.48 -5.84
N ALA A 230 -5.12 -13.77 -5.73
CA ALA A 230 -5.65 -12.94 -6.79
C ALA A 230 -4.74 -11.72 -7.04
N ASP A 231 -4.73 -11.21 -8.28
CA ASP A 231 -3.98 -10.01 -8.66
C ASP A 231 -4.54 -8.72 -8.03
N LYS A 232 -5.74 -8.78 -7.47
CA LYS A 232 -6.43 -7.69 -6.77
C LYS A 232 -7.10 -8.23 -5.51
N ALA A 233 -7.02 -7.47 -4.43
CA ALA A 233 -7.73 -7.73 -3.18
C ALA A 233 -8.15 -6.40 -2.53
N PRO A 234 -9.06 -6.39 -1.55
CA PRO A 234 -9.48 -5.18 -0.86
C PRO A 234 -8.32 -4.44 -0.19
N LEU A 235 -8.35 -3.11 -0.24
CA LEU A 235 -7.59 -2.27 0.68
C LEU A 235 -8.27 -2.32 2.05
N ALA A 236 -7.50 -2.40 3.14
CA ALA A 236 -8.08 -2.36 4.48
C ALA A 236 -7.43 -1.30 5.37
N LEU A 237 -8.19 -0.84 6.37
CA LEU A 237 -7.74 0.03 7.44
C LEU A 237 -7.93 -0.67 8.78
N GLN A 238 -6.92 -0.56 9.64
CA GLN A 238 -6.85 -1.29 10.90
C GLN A 238 -7.53 -0.53 12.03
N ASP A 239 -8.39 -1.21 12.78
CA ASP A 239 -8.73 -0.86 14.15
C ASP A 239 -7.69 -1.47 15.11
N HIS A 240 -6.93 -0.62 15.78
CA HIS A 240 -5.98 -1.00 16.83
C HIS A 240 -6.30 -0.28 18.14
N ASP A 241 -7.60 -0.19 18.48
CA ASP A 241 -8.12 0.44 19.69
C ASP A 241 -7.80 1.94 19.85
N ASN A 242 -7.29 2.59 18.79
CA ASN A 242 -6.98 4.02 18.77
C ASN A 242 -7.95 4.77 17.85
N PRO A 243 -8.55 5.89 18.28
CA PRO A 243 -9.51 6.66 17.49
C PRO A 243 -8.76 7.54 16.45
N VAL A 244 -8.01 6.93 15.55
CA VAL A 244 -7.37 7.61 14.42
C VAL A 244 -8.45 8.07 13.45
N ARG A 245 -8.28 9.27 12.90
CA ARG A 245 -9.17 9.88 11.92
C ARG A 245 -8.61 9.74 10.53
N PHE A 246 -9.49 9.58 9.55
CA PHE A 246 -9.14 9.50 8.13
C PHE A 246 -10.02 10.44 7.30
N ARG A 247 -9.44 11.05 6.26
CA ARG A 247 -10.18 11.86 5.29
C ARG A 247 -9.53 11.75 3.90
N ASN A 248 -10.20 12.23 2.86
CA ASN A 248 -9.67 12.39 1.51
C ASN A 248 -8.92 11.15 1.01
N ILE A 249 -9.62 10.01 0.94
CA ILE A 249 -9.01 8.76 0.48
C ILE A 249 -9.42 8.52 -0.97
N TRP A 250 -8.44 8.37 -1.86
CA TRP A 250 -8.68 8.02 -3.25
C TRP A 250 -7.58 7.12 -3.81
N ILE A 251 -7.92 6.36 -4.84
CA ILE A 251 -7.04 5.38 -5.47
C ILE A 251 -7.15 5.45 -7.00
N ARG A 252 -6.03 5.33 -7.70
CA ARG A 252 -5.95 5.13 -9.15
C ARG A 252 -5.34 3.78 -9.42
N GLU A 253 -5.96 2.99 -10.30
CA GLU A 253 -5.38 1.74 -10.79
C GLU A 253 -4.28 2.04 -11.82
N LEU A 254 -3.18 1.25 -11.81
CA LEU A 254 -2.01 1.39 -12.68
C LEU A 254 -1.91 0.23 -13.69
#